data_d26f5fe070839263f5aace90ab026b3e
#
_entry.id   d26f5fe070839263f5aace90ab026b3e
#
_cell.length_a   1.000
_cell.length_b   1.000
_cell.length_c   1.000
_cell.angle_alpha   90.00
_cell.angle_beta   90.00
_cell.angle_gamma   90.00
#
_symmetry.space_group_name_H-M   'P 1'
#
loop_
_entity.id
_entity.type
_entity.pdbx_description
1 polymer ?
#
loop_
_entity_poly.entity_id
_entity_poly.type
_entity_poly.pdbx_seq_one_letter_code
_entity_poly.pdbx_strand_id
1 'polypeptide(L)'
;DYYNPELEGMPYLRFNLNVFTRMRALYRANKALNFTFKKPLDSLPFYLVPWFAFENPGLKGYQIVFGHWSAIGITRTDQVIALDTGVVWGGALSAYAVETDEIISVPA
;
A
#
# COMPACT_ATOMS: atom_id res chain seq x y z
N ASP A 1 -9.56 11.66 2.92
CA ASP A 1 -8.86 11.83 4.21
C ASP A 1 -7.39 12.13 3.97
N TYR A 2 -6.82 13.01 4.78
CA TYR A 2 -5.40 13.29 4.81
C TYR A 2 -4.96 13.49 6.25
N TYR A 3 -3.66 13.33 6.47
CA TYR A 3 -3.10 13.49 7.81
C TYR A 3 -3.23 14.95 8.29
N ASN A 4 -3.73 15.09 9.50
CA ASN A 4 -3.79 16.37 10.20
C ASN A 4 -3.28 16.12 11.63
N PRO A 5 -2.20 16.81 12.07
CA PRO A 5 -1.64 16.57 13.41
C PRO A 5 -2.58 16.95 14.55
N GLU A 6 -3.64 17.70 14.25
CA GLU A 6 -4.65 18.08 15.26
C GLU A 6 -5.79 17.09 15.38
N LEU A 7 -5.82 16.00 14.57
CA LEU A 7 -6.87 15.00 14.67
C LEU A 7 -6.83 14.29 16.03
N GLU A 8 -8.01 14.16 16.64
CA GLU A 8 -8.20 13.49 17.92
C GLU A 8 -9.44 12.60 17.88
N GLY A 9 -9.54 11.68 18.84
CA GLY A 9 -10.72 10.84 19.04
C GLY A 9 -11.04 9.95 17.83
N MET A 10 -12.32 9.83 17.49
CA MET A 10 -12.77 8.96 16.40
C MET A 10 -12.21 9.34 15.03
N PRO A 11 -12.12 10.62 14.66
CA PRO A 11 -11.47 10.98 13.39
C PRO A 11 -10.01 10.53 13.31
N TYR A 12 -9.26 10.63 14.38
CA TYR A 12 -7.89 10.15 14.45
C TYR A 12 -7.81 8.64 14.28
N LEU A 13 -8.62 7.90 15.01
CA LEU A 13 -8.66 6.43 14.92
C LEU A 13 -9.07 5.97 13.52
N ARG A 14 -10.06 6.62 12.93
CA ARG A 14 -10.52 6.31 11.58
C ARG A 14 -9.43 6.55 10.53
N PHE A 15 -8.73 7.66 10.64
CA PHE A 15 -7.62 7.97 9.73
C PHE A 15 -6.55 6.89 9.81
N ASN A 16 -6.10 6.54 11.01
CA ASN A 16 -5.07 5.52 11.20
C ASN A 16 -5.53 4.15 10.69
N LEU A 17 -6.76 3.76 10.99
CA LEU A 17 -7.30 2.49 10.50
C LEU A 17 -7.29 2.44 8.97
N ASN A 18 -7.71 3.51 8.31
CA ASN A 18 -7.73 3.60 6.86
C ASN A 18 -6.33 3.53 6.26
N VAL A 19 -5.36 4.21 6.86
CA VAL A 19 -3.97 4.19 6.40
C VAL A 19 -3.41 2.77 6.48
N PHE A 20 -3.58 2.09 7.60
CA PHE A 20 -2.96 0.78 7.81
C PHE A 20 -3.69 -0.37 7.12
N THR A 21 -4.93 -0.18 6.69
CA THR A 21 -5.72 -1.29 6.13
C THR A 21 -6.21 -1.08 4.71
N ARG A 22 -6.30 0.17 4.23
CA ARG A 22 -6.97 0.47 2.96
C ARG A 22 -6.20 1.41 2.03
N MET A 23 -5.05 1.91 2.45
CA MET A 23 -4.31 2.90 1.67
C MET A 23 -3.78 2.31 0.36
N ARG A 24 -4.07 2.99 -0.76
CA ARG A 24 -3.54 2.66 -2.08
C ARG A 24 -2.87 3.88 -2.69
N ALA A 25 -3.65 4.73 -3.34
CA ALA A 25 -3.15 5.94 -3.99
C ALA A 25 -3.44 7.17 -3.16
N LEU A 26 -2.57 8.14 -3.31
CA LEU A 26 -2.71 9.47 -2.69
C LEU A 26 -2.78 10.51 -3.78
N TYR A 27 -3.50 11.59 -3.51
CA TYR A 27 -3.47 12.76 -4.38
C TYR A 27 -2.09 13.40 -4.33
N ARG A 28 -1.50 13.60 -5.50
CA ARG A 28 -0.15 14.19 -5.61
C ARG A 28 -0.06 15.57 -4.97
N ALA A 29 -1.12 16.35 -5.07
CA ALA A 29 -1.11 17.74 -4.62
C ALA A 29 -1.02 17.90 -3.10
N ASN A 30 -1.71 17.04 -2.34
CA ASN A 30 -1.86 17.23 -0.88
C ASN A 30 -1.71 15.94 -0.07
N LYS A 31 -1.40 14.84 -0.71
CA LYS A 31 -1.27 13.50 -0.08
C LYS A 31 -2.56 13.01 0.57
N ALA A 32 -3.72 13.52 0.16
CA ALA A 32 -4.99 13.00 0.63
C ALA A 32 -5.22 11.59 0.11
N LEU A 33 -5.88 10.75 0.91
CA LEU A 33 -6.19 9.37 0.57
C LEU A 33 -7.25 9.31 -0.52
N ASN A 34 -7.01 8.50 -1.55
CA ASN A 34 -7.99 8.15 -2.56
C ASN A 34 -8.39 6.68 -2.38
N PHE A 35 -9.68 6.43 -2.13
CA PHE A 35 -10.19 5.07 -1.90
C PHE A 35 -10.88 4.47 -3.12
N THR A 36 -11.03 5.23 -4.20
CA THR A 36 -11.77 4.77 -5.38
C THR A 36 -10.90 4.09 -6.42
N PHE A 37 -9.63 4.47 -6.50
CA PHE A 37 -8.71 3.85 -7.44
C PHE A 37 -8.30 2.46 -6.95
N LYS A 38 -8.52 1.43 -7.77
CA LYS A 38 -8.27 0.03 -7.44
C LYS A 38 -7.55 -0.72 -8.54
N LYS A 39 -7.10 0.00 -9.57
CA LYS A 39 -6.51 -0.57 -10.78
C LYS A 39 -4.99 -0.75 -10.65
N PRO A 40 -4.33 -1.37 -11.63
CA PRO A 40 -2.87 -1.48 -11.65
C PRO A 40 -2.16 -0.12 -11.71
N LEU A 41 -0.85 -0.13 -11.40
CA LEU A 41 -0.04 1.08 -11.36
C LEU A 41 0.00 1.85 -12.68
N ASP A 42 0.03 1.16 -13.80
CA ASP A 42 0.07 1.78 -15.13
C ASP A 42 -1.22 2.50 -15.51
N SER A 43 -2.30 2.28 -14.77
CA SER A 43 -3.58 2.96 -14.98
C SER A 43 -3.73 4.22 -14.11
N LEU A 44 -2.75 4.56 -13.29
CA LEU A 44 -2.83 5.74 -12.42
C LEU A 44 -2.92 7.02 -13.24
N PRO A 45 -3.93 7.88 -13.01
CA PRO A 45 -3.93 9.21 -13.60
C PRO A 45 -2.79 10.05 -13.00
N PHE A 46 -2.39 11.12 -13.73
CA PHE A 46 -1.23 11.90 -13.31
C PHE A 46 -1.38 12.58 -11.93
N TYR A 47 -2.62 12.79 -11.47
CA TYR A 47 -2.88 13.45 -10.19
C TYR A 47 -2.87 12.48 -8.99
N LEU A 48 -2.72 11.19 -9.23
CA LEU A 48 -2.58 10.17 -8.20
C LEU A 48 -1.21 9.52 -8.26
N VAL A 49 -0.69 9.16 -7.11
CA VAL A 49 0.54 8.38 -6.99
C VAL A 49 0.31 7.25 -6.00
N PRO A 50 1.02 6.13 -6.12
CA PRO A 50 0.96 5.11 -5.08
C PRO A 50 1.51 5.69 -3.78
N TRP A 51 0.95 5.26 -2.65
CA TRP A 51 1.36 5.80 -1.35
C TRP A 51 2.87 5.68 -1.09
N PHE A 52 3.50 4.64 -1.63
CA PHE A 52 4.92 4.38 -1.44
C PHE A 52 5.83 5.17 -2.40
N ALA A 53 5.27 6.00 -3.26
CA ALA A 53 6.05 6.91 -4.12
C ALA A 53 6.57 8.13 -3.36
N PHE A 54 5.96 8.47 -2.23
CA PHE A 54 6.44 9.56 -1.39
C PHE A 54 7.55 9.07 -0.48
N GLU A 55 8.65 9.82 -0.42
CA GLU A 55 9.69 9.56 0.55
C GLU A 55 9.19 9.85 1.96
N ASN A 56 9.52 8.96 2.88
CA ASN A 56 9.23 9.13 4.29
C ASN A 56 10.50 8.87 5.09
N PRO A 57 11.18 9.93 5.56
CA PRO A 57 12.42 9.76 6.34
C PRO A 57 12.23 8.92 7.59
N GLY A 58 11.04 8.90 8.17
CA GLY A 58 10.73 8.07 9.34
C GLY A 58 10.77 6.57 9.07
N LEU A 59 10.73 6.16 7.80
CA LEU A 59 10.80 4.76 7.40
C LEU A 59 12.20 4.32 6.98
N LYS A 60 13.18 5.20 7.05
CA LYS A 60 14.55 4.86 6.67
C LYS A 60 15.07 3.71 7.54
N GLY A 61 15.59 2.67 6.90
CA GLY A 61 16.07 1.47 7.58
C GLY A 61 14.99 0.44 7.86
N TYR A 62 13.73 0.74 7.56
CA TYR A 62 12.62 -0.22 7.68
C TYR A 62 12.19 -0.71 6.32
N GLN A 63 11.69 -1.94 6.29
CA GLN A 63 11.00 -2.50 5.13
C GLN A 63 9.54 -2.73 5.50
N ILE A 64 8.63 -2.27 4.64
CA ILE A 64 7.20 -2.47 4.83
C ILE A 64 6.72 -3.52 3.85
N VAL A 65 6.08 -4.56 4.37
CA VAL A 65 5.41 -5.58 3.58
C VAL A 65 3.91 -5.36 3.74
N PHE A 66 3.17 -5.29 2.63
CA PHE A 66 1.76 -4.94 2.70
C PHE A 66 0.91 -5.70 1.69
N GLY A 67 -0.38 -5.68 1.92
CA GLY A 67 -1.38 -6.29 1.03
C GLY A 67 -2.45 -5.31 0.62
N HIS A 68 -3.66 -5.81 0.44
CA HIS A 68 -4.88 -5.09 0.12
C HIS A 68 -5.00 -4.59 -1.34
N TRP A 69 -3.94 -4.12 -1.95
CA TRP A 69 -3.97 -3.61 -3.33
C TRP A 69 -3.59 -4.73 -4.30
N SER A 70 -4.51 -5.68 -4.49
CA SER A 70 -4.24 -6.89 -5.27
C SER A 70 -3.95 -6.61 -6.76
N ALA A 71 -4.49 -5.54 -7.31
CA ALA A 71 -4.31 -5.21 -8.72
C ALA A 71 -2.86 -4.93 -9.12
N ILE A 72 -2.00 -4.57 -8.17
CA ILE A 72 -0.58 -4.32 -8.46
C ILE A 72 0.29 -5.57 -8.36
N GLY A 73 -0.26 -6.67 -7.82
CA GLY A 73 0.48 -7.92 -7.65
C GLY A 73 1.73 -7.76 -6.81
N ILE A 74 2.77 -8.54 -7.10
CA ILE A 74 4.08 -8.37 -6.47
C ILE A 74 4.71 -7.09 -7.01
N THR A 75 4.91 -6.13 -6.13
CA THR A 75 5.59 -4.87 -6.45
C THR A 75 6.62 -4.61 -5.36
N ARG A 76 7.84 -4.34 -5.77
CA ARG A 76 8.93 -4.18 -4.82
C ARG A 76 9.72 -2.91 -5.11
N THR A 77 10.00 -2.14 -4.06
CA THR A 77 10.94 -1.03 -4.06
C THR A 77 11.99 -1.26 -2.96
N ASP A 78 12.87 -0.29 -2.74
CA ASP A 78 13.87 -0.40 -1.67
C ASP A 78 13.24 -0.52 -0.28
N GLN A 79 12.05 0.03 -0.09
CA GLN A 79 11.41 0.11 1.23
C GLN A 79 10.13 -0.72 1.35
N VAL A 80 9.51 -1.13 0.25
CA VAL A 80 8.21 -1.79 0.31
C VAL A 80 8.17 -3.05 -0.54
N ILE A 81 7.33 -3.99 -0.11
CA ILE A 81 6.97 -5.18 -0.89
C ILE A 81 5.46 -5.33 -0.81
N ALA A 82 4.79 -5.25 -1.96
CA ALA A 82 3.38 -5.57 -2.08
C ALA A 82 3.25 -7.08 -2.31
N LEU A 83 2.46 -7.76 -1.49
CA LEU A 83 2.33 -9.23 -1.53
C LEU A 83 0.92 -9.73 -1.84
N ASP A 84 -0.04 -8.84 -2.07
CA ASP A 84 -1.39 -9.30 -2.38
C ASP A 84 -1.47 -9.69 -3.86
N THR A 85 -1.45 -10.98 -4.10
CA THR A 85 -1.54 -11.54 -5.46
C THR A 85 -2.93 -12.08 -5.78
N GLY A 86 -3.94 -11.64 -5.03
CA GLY A 86 -5.33 -11.83 -5.37
C GLY A 86 -5.85 -13.26 -5.26
N VAL A 87 -5.43 -14.00 -4.23
CA VAL A 87 -5.85 -15.40 -4.06
C VAL A 87 -7.38 -15.55 -4.01
N VAL A 88 -8.08 -14.62 -3.38
CA VAL A 88 -9.55 -14.65 -3.30
C VAL A 88 -10.23 -14.43 -4.65
N TRP A 89 -9.50 -13.93 -5.63
CA TRP A 89 -9.99 -13.68 -7.00
C TRP A 89 -9.47 -14.73 -7.99
N GLY A 90 -8.91 -15.83 -7.49
CA GLY A 90 -8.34 -16.89 -8.34
C GLY A 90 -6.89 -16.68 -8.73
N GLY A 91 -6.20 -15.72 -8.13
CA GLY A 91 -4.78 -15.49 -8.35
C GLY A 91 -3.91 -16.45 -7.54
N ALA A 92 -3.03 -15.93 -6.69
CA ALA A 92 -2.13 -16.73 -5.89
C ALA A 92 -2.06 -16.22 -4.45
N LEU A 93 -1.66 -17.10 -3.54
CA LEU A 93 -1.29 -16.74 -2.18
C LEU A 93 0.22 -16.57 -2.14
N SER A 94 0.68 -15.40 -1.73
CA SER A 94 2.11 -15.08 -1.71
C SER A 94 2.60 -14.84 -0.29
N ALA A 95 3.85 -15.23 -0.04
CA ALA A 95 4.50 -15.04 1.24
C ALA A 95 5.93 -14.55 1.03
N TYR A 96 6.43 -13.80 2.00
CA TYR A 96 7.79 -13.30 1.98
C TYR A 96 8.58 -13.92 3.14
N ALA A 97 9.68 -14.60 2.80
CA ALA A 97 10.59 -15.17 3.78
C ALA A 97 11.65 -14.11 4.12
N VAL A 98 11.51 -13.49 5.28
CA VAL A 98 12.37 -12.36 5.71
C VAL A 98 13.85 -12.78 5.78
N GLU A 99 14.11 -13.99 6.28
CA GLU A 99 15.49 -14.48 6.50
C GLU A 99 16.25 -14.70 5.20
N THR A 100 15.56 -15.08 4.13
CA THR A 100 16.18 -15.41 2.84
C THR A 100 15.87 -14.39 1.75
N ASP A 101 15.03 -13.41 2.03
CA ASP A 101 14.58 -12.42 1.06
C ASP A 101 13.85 -13.04 -0.14
N GLU A 102 13.17 -14.16 0.08
CA GLU A 102 12.47 -14.88 -0.99
C GLU A 102 10.97 -14.61 -0.96
N ILE A 103 10.37 -14.52 -2.15
CA ILE A 103 8.93 -14.46 -2.31
C ILE A 103 8.47 -15.79 -2.89
N ILE A 104 7.50 -16.41 -2.22
CA ILE A 104 6.95 -17.70 -2.60
C ILE A 104 5.49 -17.52 -2.90
N SER A 105 5.02 -18.03 -4.03
CA SER A 105 3.61 -17.93 -4.43
C SER A 105 3.06 -19.31 -4.75
N VAL A 106 1.81 -19.54 -4.32
CA VAL A 106 1.08 -20.78 -4.57
C VAL A 106 -0.23 -20.42 -5.29
N PRO A 107 -0.53 -21.02 -6.45
CA PRO A 107 -1.78 -20.72 -7.15
C PRO A 107 -3.00 -21.08 -6.31
N ALA A 108 -4.08 -20.35 -6.53
CA ALA A 108 -5.36 -20.63 -5.89
C ALA A 108 -5.95 -21.96 -6.34
#